data_d07500a059d56c04b7b5ab7274fc1c5d
#
_entry.id   d07500a059d56c04b7b5ab7274fc1c5d
#
_cell.length_a   1.000
_cell.length_b   1.000
_cell.length_c   1.000
_cell.angle_alpha   90.00
_cell.angle_beta   90.00
_cell.angle_gamma   90.00
#
_symmetry.space_group_name_H-M   'P 1'
#
loop_
_entity.id
_entity.type
_entity.pdbx_description
1 polymer ?
#
loop_
_entity_poly.entity_id
_entity_poly.type
_entity_poly.pdbx_seq_one_letter_code
_entity_poly.pdbx_strand_id
1 'polypeptide(L)'
;MRTLLIGLCGPKGVGKSTYARSLGGVTLSFATPIKEMLKVVLPHPAWLDRKEEPIPGFPEGITTRNMLQTLGTEWGRESIYPNIWVDAAKRMAEPYLGKRLVVFDDIRFPNEAWAIKRWADLYKIGYKIIHISREGHEIDPSDSHISEHGIPEHFITEWVTVDDKQQAE
;
A
#
# COMPACT_ATOMS: atom_id res chain seq x y z
N MET A 1 20.22 17.71 -0.60
CA MET A 1 19.21 16.92 -1.33
C MET A 1 17.83 17.28 -0.83
N ARG A 2 16.89 17.63 -1.71
CA ARG A 2 15.50 17.84 -1.27
C ARG A 2 14.93 16.47 -0.88
N THR A 3 14.51 16.34 0.35
CA THR A 3 13.81 15.14 0.84
C THR A 3 12.51 14.97 0.05
N LEU A 4 12.15 13.74 -0.27
CA LEU A 4 11.02 13.43 -1.14
C LEU A 4 10.11 12.41 -0.44
N LEU A 5 8.80 12.58 -0.62
CA LEU A 5 7.78 11.64 -0.21
C LEU A 5 7.14 11.02 -1.47
N ILE A 6 7.19 9.71 -1.61
CA ILE A 6 6.66 9.00 -2.78
C ILE A 6 5.52 8.09 -2.35
N GLY A 7 4.46 8.11 -3.13
CA GLY A 7 3.39 7.13 -3.04
C GLY A 7 3.31 6.30 -4.31
N LEU A 8 3.20 5.00 -4.21
CA LEU A 8 3.04 4.09 -5.34
C LEU A 8 1.62 3.54 -5.39
N CYS A 9 1.01 3.59 -6.56
CA CYS A 9 -0.28 2.98 -6.85
C CYS A 9 -0.18 2.09 -8.10
N GLY A 10 -1.25 1.40 -8.44
CA GLY A 10 -1.31 0.49 -9.59
C GLY A 10 -1.78 -0.91 -9.18
N PRO A 11 -2.06 -1.79 -10.15
CA PRO A 11 -2.64 -3.11 -9.92
C PRO A 11 -1.83 -4.00 -8.98
N LYS A 12 -2.49 -5.00 -8.40
CA LYS A 12 -1.84 -6.06 -7.61
C LYS A 12 -0.82 -6.81 -8.47
N GLY A 13 0.34 -7.15 -7.92
CA GLY A 13 1.33 -7.99 -8.59
C GLY A 13 2.25 -7.30 -9.60
N VAL A 14 2.04 -6.01 -9.92
CA VAL A 14 2.86 -5.29 -10.93
C VAL A 14 4.29 -4.97 -10.48
N GLY A 15 4.68 -5.26 -9.22
CA GLY A 15 6.05 -5.03 -8.74
C GLY A 15 6.25 -3.73 -7.93
N LYS A 16 5.18 -3.11 -7.39
CA LYS A 16 5.30 -1.87 -6.58
C LYS A 16 6.32 -1.97 -5.46
N SER A 17 6.30 -3.03 -4.65
CA SER A 17 7.23 -3.19 -3.53
C SER A 17 8.68 -3.41 -3.97
N THR A 18 8.90 -4.04 -5.14
CA THR A 18 10.23 -4.17 -5.75
C THR A 18 10.73 -2.81 -6.22
N TYR A 19 9.87 -2.06 -6.91
CA TYR A 19 10.18 -0.69 -7.34
C TYR A 19 10.45 0.23 -6.14
N ALA A 20 9.65 0.15 -5.07
CA ALA A 20 9.90 0.92 -3.85
C ALA A 20 11.30 0.66 -3.26
N ARG A 21 11.71 -0.61 -3.22
CA ARG A 21 13.06 -0.99 -2.73
C ARG A 21 14.17 -0.44 -3.61
N SER A 22 14.00 -0.43 -4.94
CA SER A 22 15.01 0.12 -5.87
C SER A 22 15.21 1.63 -5.73
N LEU A 23 14.20 2.36 -5.25
CA LEU A 23 14.33 3.79 -4.98
C LEU A 23 15.24 4.10 -3.77
N GLY A 24 15.45 3.13 -2.89
CA GLY A 24 16.13 3.34 -1.61
C GLY A 24 15.29 4.15 -0.63
N GLY A 25 15.78 4.35 0.57
CA GLY A 25 15.06 5.09 1.61
C GLY A 25 14.23 4.19 2.52
N VAL A 26 13.20 4.75 3.15
CA VAL A 26 12.30 4.03 4.07
C VAL A 26 11.03 3.66 3.32
N THR A 27 10.79 2.37 3.14
CA THR A 27 9.53 1.88 2.57
C THR A 27 8.53 1.61 3.68
N LEU A 28 7.33 2.18 3.55
CA LEU A 28 6.19 2.04 4.45
C LEU A 28 4.96 1.60 3.65
N SER A 29 3.92 1.14 4.36
CA SER A 29 2.66 0.72 3.77
C SER A 29 1.50 1.21 4.66
N PHE A 30 0.43 1.70 4.05
CA PHE A 30 -0.82 2.00 4.77
C PHE A 30 -1.44 0.75 5.40
N ALA A 31 -1.16 -0.43 4.83
CA ALA A 31 -1.59 -1.71 5.37
C ALA A 31 -0.71 -2.25 6.51
N THR A 32 0.43 -1.64 6.84
CA THR A 32 1.31 -2.14 7.90
C THR A 32 0.60 -2.30 9.25
N PRO A 33 -0.16 -1.31 9.76
CA PRO A 33 -0.87 -1.47 11.02
C PRO A 33 -1.85 -2.64 11.01
N ILE A 34 -2.55 -2.85 9.89
CA ILE A 34 -3.51 -3.95 9.71
C ILE A 34 -2.79 -5.30 9.77
N LYS A 35 -1.64 -5.41 9.09
CA LYS A 35 -0.81 -6.63 9.10
C LYS A 35 -0.29 -6.95 10.50
N GLU A 36 0.14 -5.93 11.25
CA GLU A 36 0.58 -6.12 12.64
C GLU A 36 -0.56 -6.63 13.54
N MET A 37 -1.77 -6.10 13.39
CA MET A 37 -2.95 -6.61 14.10
C MET A 37 -3.24 -8.07 13.73
N LEU A 38 -3.16 -8.43 12.45
CA LEU A 38 -3.41 -9.80 12.01
C LEU A 38 -2.35 -10.81 12.48
N LYS A 39 -1.12 -10.41 12.71
CA LYS A 39 -0.07 -11.30 13.28
C LYS A 39 -0.45 -11.91 14.60
N VAL A 40 -1.31 -11.25 15.38
CA VAL A 40 -1.77 -11.76 16.68
C VAL A 40 -2.80 -12.87 16.54
N VAL A 41 -3.62 -12.83 15.50
CA VAL A 41 -4.72 -13.81 15.28
C VAL A 41 -4.38 -14.91 14.29
N LEU A 42 -3.38 -14.71 13.45
CA LEU A 42 -2.93 -15.72 12.49
C LEU A 42 -2.12 -16.82 13.20
N PRO A 43 -2.25 -18.10 12.81
CA PRO A 43 -1.46 -19.20 13.38
C PRO A 43 0.06 -19.00 13.27
N HIS A 44 0.50 -18.33 12.19
CA HIS A 44 1.88 -17.97 11.95
C HIS A 44 1.99 -16.74 11.05
N PRO A 45 2.93 -15.80 11.27
CA PRO A 45 3.08 -14.59 10.45
C PRO A 45 3.27 -14.82 8.95
N ALA A 46 3.82 -15.98 8.53
CA ALA A 46 3.99 -16.35 7.12
C ALA A 46 2.68 -16.39 6.33
N TRP A 47 1.52 -16.49 7.00
CA TRP A 47 0.20 -16.39 6.34
C TRP A 47 -0.06 -15.02 5.72
N LEU A 48 0.65 -13.98 6.13
CA LEU A 48 0.60 -12.67 5.48
C LEU A 48 1.15 -12.68 4.03
N ASP A 49 1.96 -13.66 3.69
CA ASP A 49 2.52 -13.85 2.34
C ASP A 49 1.65 -14.81 1.50
N ARG A 50 0.89 -15.70 2.16
CA ARG A 50 0.00 -16.73 1.57
C ARG A 50 -1.45 -16.27 1.54
N LYS A 51 -1.70 -15.07 1.00
CA LYS A 51 -2.96 -14.34 1.20
C LYS A 51 -4.19 -15.01 0.60
N GLU A 52 -4.03 -15.79 -0.45
CA GLU A 52 -5.13 -16.43 -1.18
C GLU A 52 -5.41 -17.86 -0.69
N GLU A 53 -4.54 -18.41 0.16
CA GLU A 53 -4.69 -19.76 0.66
C GLU A 53 -5.65 -19.81 1.85
N PRO A 54 -6.53 -20.83 1.95
CA PRO A 54 -7.34 -21.07 3.14
C PRO A 54 -6.46 -21.33 4.36
N ILE A 55 -6.80 -20.71 5.49
CA ILE A 55 -5.99 -20.79 6.72
C ILE A 55 -6.40 -22.05 7.51
N PRO A 56 -5.49 -23.00 7.80
CA PRO A 56 -5.81 -24.18 8.59
C PRO A 56 -6.35 -23.83 9.98
N GLY A 57 -7.45 -24.50 10.36
CA GLY A 57 -8.12 -24.25 11.64
C GLY A 57 -9.11 -23.09 11.64
N PHE A 58 -9.23 -22.36 10.52
CA PHE A 58 -10.26 -21.35 10.33
C PHE A 58 -11.46 -21.93 9.58
N PRO A 59 -12.65 -21.30 9.63
CA PRO A 59 -13.80 -21.70 8.82
C PRO A 59 -13.45 -21.73 7.32
N GLU A 60 -14.16 -22.59 6.57
CA GLU A 60 -13.96 -22.72 5.13
C GLU A 60 -14.08 -21.37 4.41
N GLY A 61 -13.19 -21.11 3.46
CA GLY A 61 -13.14 -19.88 2.67
C GLY A 61 -12.49 -18.68 3.33
N ILE A 62 -12.06 -18.77 4.60
CA ILE A 62 -11.32 -17.68 5.25
C ILE A 62 -9.87 -17.69 4.79
N THR A 63 -9.44 -16.55 4.23
CA THR A 63 -8.08 -16.30 3.78
C THR A 63 -7.51 -15.04 4.44
N THR A 64 -6.21 -14.90 4.45
CA THR A 64 -5.58 -13.66 4.93
C THR A 64 -6.00 -12.45 4.10
N ARG A 65 -6.30 -12.62 2.80
CA ARG A 65 -6.84 -11.54 1.96
C ARG A 65 -8.17 -11.03 2.48
N ASN A 66 -9.12 -11.94 2.74
CA ASN A 66 -10.42 -11.54 3.30
C ASN A 66 -10.25 -10.79 4.61
N MET A 67 -9.39 -11.29 5.51
CA MET A 67 -9.14 -10.65 6.80
C MET A 67 -8.53 -9.25 6.64
N LEU A 68 -7.57 -9.07 5.71
CA LEU A 68 -6.97 -7.76 5.41
C LEU A 68 -7.99 -6.78 4.85
N GLN A 69 -8.86 -7.22 3.94
CA GLN A 69 -9.90 -6.39 3.34
C GLN A 69 -10.94 -5.99 4.38
N THR A 70 -11.50 -6.96 5.12
CA THR A 70 -12.51 -6.73 6.15
C THR A 70 -11.98 -5.84 7.27
N LEU A 71 -10.81 -6.12 7.82
CA LEU A 71 -10.23 -5.30 8.87
C LEU A 71 -9.86 -3.90 8.36
N GLY A 72 -9.34 -3.82 7.13
CA GLY A 72 -8.91 -2.57 6.53
C GLY A 72 -10.05 -1.65 6.10
N THR A 73 -11.10 -2.19 5.53
CA THR A 73 -12.20 -1.43 4.95
C THR A 73 -13.41 -1.44 5.86
N GLU A 74 -14.09 -2.58 5.99
CA GLU A 74 -15.39 -2.65 6.65
C GLU A 74 -15.29 -2.27 8.14
N TRP A 75 -14.28 -2.80 8.84
CA TRP A 75 -14.08 -2.42 10.23
C TRP A 75 -13.39 -1.08 10.35
N GLY A 76 -12.22 -0.91 9.74
CA GLY A 76 -11.39 0.27 9.98
C GLY A 76 -11.99 1.55 9.40
N ARG A 77 -12.23 1.57 8.09
CA ARG A 77 -12.66 2.79 7.40
C ARG A 77 -14.14 3.08 7.55
N GLU A 78 -14.99 2.06 7.53
CA GLU A 78 -16.44 2.22 7.56
C GLU A 78 -17.00 2.26 8.98
N SER A 79 -16.57 1.33 9.86
CA SER A 79 -17.12 1.23 11.22
C SER A 79 -16.44 2.18 12.21
N ILE A 80 -15.15 2.50 12.04
CA ILE A 80 -14.42 3.38 12.97
C ILE A 80 -14.35 4.81 12.40
N TYR A 81 -13.46 5.06 11.40
CA TYR A 81 -13.45 6.30 10.61
C TYR A 81 -12.54 6.18 9.38
N PRO A 82 -12.84 6.94 8.29
CA PRO A 82 -12.16 6.76 6.99
C PRO A 82 -10.65 6.94 7.00
N ASN A 83 -10.10 7.77 7.89
CA ASN A 83 -8.66 8.10 7.94
C ASN A 83 -7.87 7.31 8.99
N ILE A 84 -8.43 6.27 9.60
CA ILE A 84 -7.76 5.50 10.66
C ILE A 84 -6.37 5.01 10.26
N TRP A 85 -6.24 4.47 9.05
CA TRP A 85 -4.97 3.95 8.54
C TRP A 85 -4.04 5.05 8.05
N VAL A 86 -4.60 6.16 7.56
CA VAL A 86 -3.85 7.38 7.22
C VAL A 86 -3.16 7.95 8.46
N ASP A 87 -3.88 8.06 9.56
CA ASP A 87 -3.33 8.59 10.81
C ASP A 87 -2.31 7.62 11.45
N ALA A 88 -2.55 6.32 11.35
CA ALA A 88 -1.58 5.30 11.77
C ALA A 88 -0.30 5.38 10.92
N ALA A 89 -0.42 5.47 9.60
CA ALA A 89 0.69 5.57 8.67
C ALA A 89 1.48 6.88 8.86
N LYS A 90 0.80 8.01 9.18
CA LYS A 90 1.48 9.26 9.51
C LYS A 90 2.40 9.10 10.72
N ARG A 91 1.90 8.52 11.81
CA ARG A 91 2.73 8.28 13.01
C ARG A 91 3.97 7.44 12.70
N MET A 92 3.84 6.46 11.79
CA MET A 92 4.99 5.63 11.35
C MET A 92 5.99 6.41 10.49
N ALA A 93 5.51 7.33 9.65
CA ALA A 93 6.35 8.10 8.74
C ALA A 93 7.03 9.30 9.42
N GLU A 94 6.43 9.86 10.46
CA GLU A 94 6.84 11.10 11.12
C GLU A 94 8.34 11.17 11.50
N PRO A 95 8.98 10.11 12.01
CA PRO A 95 10.40 10.12 12.33
C PRO A 95 11.33 10.36 11.12
N TYR A 96 10.85 10.10 9.91
CA TYR A 96 11.60 10.11 8.66
C TYR A 96 11.27 11.29 7.75
N LEU A 97 10.06 11.87 7.87
CA LEU A 97 9.60 12.98 7.03
C LEU A 97 10.53 14.20 7.17
N GLY A 98 10.93 14.76 6.05
CA GLY A 98 11.88 15.86 5.99
C GLY A 98 13.35 15.48 6.20
N LYS A 99 13.66 14.23 6.56
CA LYS A 99 15.02 13.75 6.85
C LYS A 99 15.53 12.71 5.85
N ARG A 100 14.64 11.87 5.33
CA ARG A 100 14.94 10.76 4.42
C ARG A 100 13.90 10.66 3.32
N LEU A 101 14.25 9.98 2.22
CA LEU A 101 13.25 9.51 1.26
C LEU A 101 12.30 8.53 1.96
N VAL A 102 10.99 8.79 1.85
CA VAL A 102 9.93 7.88 2.34
C VAL A 102 9.08 7.46 1.16
N VAL A 103 8.85 6.17 1.02
CA VAL A 103 8.05 5.57 -0.04
C VAL A 103 6.91 4.78 0.57
N PHE A 104 5.67 5.14 0.23
CA PHE A 104 4.48 4.32 0.51
C PHE A 104 4.17 3.46 -0.71
N ASP A 105 4.21 2.13 -0.57
CA ASP A 105 4.15 1.20 -1.69
C ASP A 105 2.74 0.64 -2.01
N ASP A 106 1.69 1.15 -1.35
CA ASP A 106 0.35 0.57 -1.41
C ASP A 106 -0.80 1.58 -1.42
N ILE A 107 -0.65 2.73 -2.07
CA ILE A 107 -1.78 3.68 -2.19
C ILE A 107 -2.93 3.02 -2.95
N ARG A 108 -4.11 2.97 -2.33
CA ARG A 108 -5.33 2.37 -2.86
C ARG A 108 -6.56 3.28 -2.80
N PHE A 109 -6.55 4.26 -1.90
CA PHE A 109 -7.69 5.14 -1.65
C PHE A 109 -7.33 6.62 -1.87
N PRO A 110 -8.29 7.44 -2.32
CA PRO A 110 -8.05 8.87 -2.55
C PRO A 110 -7.56 9.62 -1.31
N ASN A 111 -8.03 9.27 -0.12
CA ASN A 111 -7.59 9.91 1.13
C ASN A 111 -6.12 9.61 1.48
N GLU A 112 -5.59 8.47 1.04
CA GLU A 112 -4.17 8.13 1.16
C GLU A 112 -3.32 9.01 0.23
N ALA A 113 -3.77 9.21 -1.03
CA ALA A 113 -3.12 10.11 -1.98
C ALA A 113 -3.14 11.57 -1.49
N TRP A 114 -4.28 12.03 -0.96
CA TRP A 114 -4.38 13.33 -0.31
C TRP A 114 -3.43 13.49 0.88
N ALA A 115 -3.25 12.43 1.66
CA ALA A 115 -2.34 12.45 2.79
C ALA A 115 -0.89 12.66 2.36
N ILE A 116 -0.42 11.97 1.32
CA ILE A 116 0.93 12.15 0.75
C ILE A 116 1.17 13.63 0.41
N LYS A 117 0.25 14.25 -0.34
CA LYS A 117 0.34 15.66 -0.70
C LYS A 117 0.38 16.56 0.53
N ARG A 118 -0.58 16.39 1.46
CA ARG A 118 -0.71 17.22 2.66
C ARG A 118 0.51 17.11 3.58
N TRP A 119 1.09 15.93 3.73
CA TRP A 119 2.30 15.75 4.53
C TRP A 119 3.51 16.40 3.86
N ALA A 120 3.63 16.28 2.53
CA ALA A 120 4.69 16.97 1.80
C ALA A 120 4.62 18.48 2.00
N ASP A 121 3.43 19.07 1.90
CA ASP A 121 3.21 20.51 2.16
C ASP A 121 3.59 20.90 3.61
N LEU A 122 3.13 20.09 4.60
CA LEU A 122 3.40 20.33 6.01
C LEU A 122 4.90 20.31 6.34
N TYR A 123 5.63 19.36 5.77
CA TYR A 123 7.08 19.20 6.00
C TYR A 123 7.93 19.97 5.00
N LYS A 124 7.31 20.73 4.07
CA LYS A 124 7.96 21.53 3.01
C LYS A 124 8.95 20.72 2.17
N ILE A 125 8.55 19.51 1.82
CA ILE A 125 9.30 18.56 0.97
C ILE A 125 8.59 18.33 -0.36
N GLY A 126 9.32 17.79 -1.36
CA GLY A 126 8.70 17.36 -2.61
C GLY A 126 7.86 16.09 -2.42
N TYR A 127 6.90 15.86 -3.33
CA TYR A 127 6.19 14.57 -3.39
C TYR A 127 6.02 14.10 -4.83
N LYS A 128 5.82 12.80 -4.97
CA LYS A 128 5.34 12.15 -6.20
C LYS A 128 4.31 11.09 -5.85
N ILE A 129 3.31 10.93 -6.72
CA ILE A 129 2.42 9.78 -6.72
C ILE A 129 2.62 9.09 -8.07
N ILE A 130 3.19 7.88 -8.04
CA ILE A 130 3.64 7.16 -9.22
C ILE A 130 2.72 5.97 -9.45
N HIS A 131 2.12 5.91 -10.63
CA HIS A 131 1.38 4.72 -11.05
C HIS A 131 2.35 3.72 -11.68
N ILE A 132 2.41 2.52 -11.11
CA ILE A 132 3.22 1.43 -11.63
C ILE A 132 2.33 0.50 -12.46
N SER A 133 2.74 0.25 -13.68
CA SER A 133 2.15 -0.74 -14.58
C SER A 133 3.21 -1.74 -15.04
N ARG A 134 2.77 -2.85 -15.61
CA ARG A 134 3.63 -3.86 -16.24
C ARG A 134 3.00 -4.27 -17.56
N GLU A 135 3.81 -4.36 -18.61
CA GLU A 135 3.36 -4.83 -19.91
C GLU A 135 2.85 -6.27 -19.82
N GLY A 136 1.68 -6.55 -20.41
CA GLY A 136 1.07 -7.88 -20.37
C GLY A 136 0.46 -8.29 -19.01
N HIS A 137 0.45 -7.42 -18.00
CA HIS A 137 -0.18 -7.71 -16.72
C HIS A 137 -1.70 -7.47 -16.82
N GLU A 138 -2.47 -8.56 -16.76
CA GLU A 138 -3.94 -8.49 -16.74
C GLU A 138 -4.44 -8.30 -15.31
N ILE A 139 -5.44 -7.41 -15.16
CA ILE A 139 -6.15 -7.22 -13.89
C ILE A 139 -7.15 -8.36 -13.77
N ASP A 140 -7.15 -9.07 -12.65
CA ASP A 140 -8.14 -10.12 -12.37
C ASP A 140 -9.56 -9.49 -12.29
N PRO A 141 -10.46 -9.79 -13.23
CA PRO A 141 -11.81 -9.21 -13.22
C PRO A 141 -12.65 -9.61 -12.01
N SER A 142 -12.26 -10.67 -11.29
CA SER A 142 -12.95 -11.13 -10.08
C SER A 142 -12.61 -10.32 -8.83
N ASP A 143 -11.57 -9.49 -8.87
CA ASP A 143 -11.13 -8.68 -7.74
C ASP A 143 -11.95 -7.38 -7.68
N SER A 144 -13.20 -7.50 -7.22
CA SER A 144 -14.19 -6.41 -7.18
C SER A 144 -14.17 -5.58 -5.91
N HIS A 145 -13.29 -5.88 -4.95
CA HIS A 145 -13.24 -5.14 -3.69
C HIS A 145 -12.82 -3.68 -3.92
N ILE A 146 -13.46 -2.74 -3.21
CA ILE A 146 -13.24 -1.30 -3.38
C ILE A 146 -11.76 -0.88 -3.26
N SER A 147 -10.95 -1.59 -2.48
CA SER A 147 -9.52 -1.33 -2.36
C SER A 147 -8.71 -1.64 -3.64
N GLU A 148 -9.29 -2.31 -4.61
CA GLU A 148 -8.64 -2.65 -5.89
C GLU A 148 -9.08 -1.69 -7.03
N HIS A 149 -10.04 -0.78 -6.79
CA HIS A 149 -10.47 0.20 -7.79
C HIS A 149 -9.41 1.28 -8.08
N GLY A 150 -8.38 1.40 -7.22
CA GLY A 150 -7.32 2.38 -7.39
C GLY A 150 -7.74 3.81 -7.03
N ILE A 151 -6.92 4.76 -7.42
CA ILE A 151 -7.13 6.19 -7.16
C ILE A 151 -7.41 6.95 -8.47
N PRO A 152 -8.16 8.07 -8.43
CA PRO A 152 -8.38 8.92 -9.59
C PRO A 152 -7.07 9.42 -10.20
N GLU A 153 -7.01 9.46 -11.53
CA GLU A 153 -5.80 9.84 -12.29
C GLU A 153 -5.24 11.21 -11.95
N HIS A 154 -6.09 12.15 -11.55
CA HIS A 154 -5.65 13.52 -11.19
C HIS A 154 -4.72 13.58 -9.97
N PHE A 155 -4.60 12.50 -9.19
CA PHE A 155 -3.59 12.37 -8.13
C PHE A 155 -2.23 11.93 -8.65
N ILE A 156 -2.18 11.26 -9.81
CA ILE A 156 -0.97 10.66 -10.34
C ILE A 156 -0.08 11.75 -10.94
N THR A 157 1.16 11.82 -10.49
CA THR A 157 2.15 12.79 -10.98
C THR A 157 3.11 12.18 -12.00
N GLU A 158 3.21 10.84 -12.04
CA GLU A 158 4.13 10.12 -12.91
C GLU A 158 3.61 8.71 -13.20
N TRP A 159 3.85 8.22 -14.42
CA TRP A 159 3.52 6.87 -14.86
C TRP A 159 4.80 6.11 -15.18
N VAL A 160 4.95 4.91 -14.65
CA VAL A 160 6.12 4.06 -14.85
C VAL A 160 5.66 2.66 -15.24
N THR A 161 6.19 2.17 -16.37
CA THR A 161 6.03 0.76 -16.77
C THR A 161 7.30 0.02 -16.39
N VAL A 162 7.17 -1.07 -15.63
CA VAL A 162 8.29 -1.92 -15.22
C VAL A 162 8.39 -3.13 -16.14
N ASP A 163 9.61 -3.46 -16.55
CA ASP A 163 9.91 -4.63 -17.37
C ASP A 163 10.30 -5.83 -16.49
N ASP A 164 10.13 -7.05 -17.02
CA ASP A 164 10.49 -8.30 -16.32
C ASP A 164 11.99 -8.43 -15.98
N LYS A 165 12.84 -7.64 -16.63
CA LYS A 165 14.30 -7.70 -16.46
C LYS A 165 14.83 -7.05 -15.18
N GLN A 166 14.04 -6.30 -14.43
CA GLN A 166 14.49 -5.61 -13.21
C GLN A 166 14.33 -6.45 -11.92
N GLN A 167 13.98 -7.72 -12.01
CA GLN A 167 13.83 -8.62 -10.85
C GLN A 167 15.00 -9.58 -10.62
N ALA A 168 16.07 -9.52 -11.43
CA ALA A 168 17.16 -10.49 -11.42
C ALA A 168 18.51 -9.96 -10.87
N GLU A 169 18.50 -8.88 -10.05
CA GLU A 169 19.72 -8.43 -9.35
C GLU A 169 19.49 -8.33 -7.84
#